data_2c80251af1325b384790f332d17ef65a
#
_entry.id   2c80251af1325b384790f332d17ef65a
#
_cell.length_a   1.000
_cell.length_b   1.000
_cell.length_c   1.000
_cell.angle_alpha   90.00
_cell.angle_beta   90.00
_cell.angle_gamma   90.00
#
_symmetry.space_group_name_H-M   'P 1'
#
loop_
_entity.id
_entity.type
_entity.pdbx_description
1 polymer ?
#
loop_
_entity_poly.entity_id
_entity_poly.type
_entity_poly.pdbx_seq_one_letter_code
_entity_poly.pdbx_strand_id
1 'polypeptide(L)'
;INYSIDLINNGSEIYNENISLSGLPSSWKYDIKSGSWNIKQLAVLPNEKKNFSLTVNVPLKINRGNYNFLVSAGEAKLPLSIIVAQQGTYQSEFTTDQPNMQGNSKANFTFSTTLKNQTADQQLYALMADAPRGWNVIFKPNYKQATSAQIEANASQNITIEITPAANTETGTYKIPVRAVTKSTSAELALEVAITGTFQ
;
A
#
# COMPACT_ATOMS: atom_id res chain seq x y z
N ILE A 1 -5.31 2.47 13.62
CA ILE A 1 -4.86 2.89 14.96
C ILE A 1 -5.53 2.01 15.98
N ASN A 2 -4.75 1.49 16.93
CA ASN A 2 -5.25 0.57 17.94
C ASN A 2 -5.16 1.19 19.33
N TYR A 3 -6.22 1.02 20.10
CA TYR A 3 -6.29 1.39 21.50
C TYR A 3 -6.57 0.15 22.33
N SER A 4 -5.93 0.04 23.49
CA SER A 4 -6.24 -0.93 24.55
C SER A 4 -6.91 -0.18 25.67
N ILE A 5 -8.15 -0.55 25.98
CA ILE A 5 -9.01 0.19 26.91
C ILE A 5 -9.45 -0.73 28.03
N ASP A 6 -9.30 -0.28 29.26
CA ASP A 6 -9.77 -0.98 30.44
C ASP A 6 -11.10 -0.37 30.91
N LEU A 7 -12.12 -1.20 31.05
CA LEU A 7 -13.37 -0.86 31.72
C LEU A 7 -13.34 -1.42 33.15
N ILE A 8 -13.44 -0.52 34.14
CA ILE A 8 -13.29 -0.86 35.56
C ILE A 8 -14.64 -0.65 36.23
N ASN A 9 -15.13 -1.66 36.92
CA ASN A 9 -16.32 -1.58 37.73
C ASN A 9 -15.95 -1.48 39.22
N ASN A 10 -16.05 -0.29 39.77
CA ASN A 10 -15.82 -0.04 41.22
C ASN A 10 -17.11 -0.14 42.05
N GLY A 11 -18.23 -0.50 41.44
CA GLY A 11 -19.53 -0.64 42.09
C GLY A 11 -19.75 -2.02 42.71
N SER A 12 -20.88 -2.18 43.36
CA SER A 12 -21.34 -3.42 43.98
C SER A 12 -22.22 -4.29 43.07
N GLU A 13 -22.68 -3.76 41.94
CA GLU A 13 -23.54 -4.43 40.96
C GLU A 13 -22.76 -4.81 39.70
N ILE A 14 -23.27 -5.77 38.92
CA ILE A 14 -22.72 -6.10 37.61
C ILE A 14 -22.95 -4.92 36.67
N TYR A 15 -21.87 -4.41 36.08
CA TYR A 15 -21.93 -3.38 35.06
C TYR A 15 -21.96 -4.03 33.69
N ASN A 16 -23.07 -3.90 32.98
CA ASN A 16 -23.27 -4.55 31.68
C ASN A 16 -23.82 -3.53 30.68
N GLU A 17 -22.94 -2.98 29.86
CA GLU A 17 -23.26 -1.84 29.01
C GLU A 17 -22.80 -2.02 27.56
N ASN A 18 -23.52 -1.37 26.67
CA ASN A 18 -23.11 -1.26 25.28
C ASN A 18 -21.94 -0.33 25.13
N ILE A 19 -20.95 -0.75 24.34
CA ILE A 19 -19.80 0.09 23.99
C ILE A 19 -20.14 0.80 22.68
N SER A 20 -20.07 2.12 22.66
CA SER A 20 -20.38 2.96 21.51
C SER A 20 -19.31 4.02 21.29
N LEU A 21 -19.17 4.45 20.04
CA LEU A 21 -18.30 5.57 19.65
C LEU A 21 -19.16 6.70 19.08
N SER A 22 -18.81 7.93 19.44
CA SER A 22 -19.40 9.15 18.88
C SER A 22 -18.31 10.16 18.54
N GLY A 23 -18.56 10.99 17.52
CA GLY A 23 -17.61 12.04 17.09
C GLY A 23 -16.62 11.62 16.00
N LEU A 24 -16.54 10.33 15.63
CA LEU A 24 -15.79 9.93 14.45
C LEU A 24 -16.50 10.33 13.17
N PRO A 25 -15.77 10.74 12.11
CA PRO A 25 -16.37 10.95 10.80
C PRO A 25 -17.07 9.69 10.30
N SER A 26 -18.23 9.83 9.65
CA SER A 26 -19.06 8.70 9.19
C SER A 26 -18.36 7.76 8.19
N SER A 27 -17.33 8.23 7.51
CA SER A 27 -16.49 7.45 6.59
C SER A 27 -15.46 6.56 7.28
N TRP A 28 -15.22 6.77 8.58
CA TRP A 28 -14.25 5.98 9.32
C TRP A 28 -14.91 4.70 9.85
N LYS A 29 -14.19 3.59 9.68
CA LYS A 29 -14.61 2.29 10.22
C LYS A 29 -13.86 1.99 11.49
N TYR A 30 -14.50 1.27 12.40
CA TYR A 30 -13.87 0.81 13.62
C TYR A 30 -14.38 -0.58 14.01
N ASP A 31 -13.55 -1.30 14.78
CA ASP A 31 -13.84 -2.60 15.34
C ASP A 31 -13.54 -2.58 16.85
N ILE A 32 -14.42 -3.20 17.64
CA ILE A 32 -14.25 -3.37 19.09
C ILE A 32 -14.17 -4.86 19.38
N LYS A 33 -13.10 -5.28 20.05
CA LYS A 33 -12.84 -6.70 20.35
C LYS A 33 -12.48 -6.92 21.79
N SER A 34 -12.97 -8.04 22.34
CA SER A 34 -12.44 -8.63 23.58
C SER A 34 -11.79 -9.95 23.25
N GLY A 35 -10.47 -10.05 23.41
CA GLY A 35 -9.70 -11.14 22.85
C GLY A 35 -9.83 -11.18 21.32
N SER A 36 -10.25 -12.32 20.77
CA SER A 36 -10.44 -12.52 19.33
C SER A 36 -11.86 -12.20 18.84
N TRP A 37 -12.80 -11.86 19.73
CA TRP A 37 -14.20 -11.72 19.41
C TRP A 37 -14.62 -10.25 19.25
N ASN A 38 -15.36 -9.95 18.17
CA ASN A 38 -16.02 -8.66 18.04
C ASN A 38 -17.14 -8.56 19.07
N ILE A 39 -17.17 -7.46 19.81
CA ILE A 39 -18.16 -7.20 20.85
C ILE A 39 -18.90 -5.89 20.59
N LYS A 40 -20.15 -5.81 21.08
CA LYS A 40 -20.93 -4.57 21.17
C LYS A 40 -21.27 -4.21 22.62
N GLN A 41 -21.12 -5.17 23.51
CA GLN A 41 -21.48 -5.07 24.92
C GLN A 41 -20.42 -5.77 25.76
N LEU A 42 -20.17 -5.27 26.95
CA LEU A 42 -19.21 -5.85 27.89
C LEU A 42 -19.81 -5.84 29.30
N ALA A 43 -19.79 -7.03 29.92
CA ALA A 43 -20.18 -7.18 31.32
C ALA A 43 -18.93 -7.21 32.20
N VAL A 44 -18.90 -6.41 33.25
CA VAL A 44 -17.80 -6.33 34.24
C VAL A 44 -18.39 -6.56 35.64
N LEU A 45 -17.89 -7.59 36.34
CA LEU A 45 -18.32 -7.93 37.69
C LEU A 45 -17.90 -6.85 38.70
N PRO A 46 -18.52 -6.79 39.88
CA PRO A 46 -18.10 -5.89 40.93
C PRO A 46 -16.61 -6.02 41.27
N ASN A 47 -15.92 -4.90 41.37
CA ASN A 47 -14.47 -4.81 41.62
C ASN A 47 -13.60 -5.52 40.56
N GLU A 48 -14.10 -5.72 39.35
CA GLU A 48 -13.38 -6.32 38.27
C GLU A 48 -12.96 -5.25 37.24
N LYS A 49 -11.90 -5.57 36.49
CA LYS A 49 -11.44 -4.83 35.32
C LYS A 49 -11.43 -5.75 34.12
N LYS A 50 -12.01 -5.29 33.01
CA LYS A 50 -11.96 -5.99 31.71
C LYS A 50 -11.34 -5.12 30.65
N ASN A 51 -10.45 -5.71 29.86
CA ASN A 51 -9.81 -5.07 28.72
C ASN A 51 -10.59 -5.36 27.43
N PHE A 52 -10.65 -4.35 26.58
CA PHE A 52 -11.06 -4.49 25.19
C PHE A 52 -10.19 -3.64 24.28
N SER A 53 -10.07 -4.04 23.03
CA SER A 53 -9.35 -3.30 22.00
C SER A 53 -10.31 -2.55 21.09
N LEU A 54 -9.94 -1.33 20.75
CA LEU A 54 -10.59 -0.51 19.73
C LEU A 54 -9.61 -0.29 18.58
N THR A 55 -9.97 -0.73 17.38
CA THR A 55 -9.23 -0.45 16.15
C THR A 55 -9.99 0.56 15.34
N VAL A 56 -9.38 1.71 15.05
CA VAL A 56 -9.94 2.75 14.18
C VAL A 56 -9.19 2.75 12.86
N ASN A 57 -9.91 2.57 11.75
CA ASN A 57 -9.38 2.59 10.40
C ASN A 57 -9.51 4.00 9.83
N VAL A 58 -8.39 4.73 9.80
CA VAL A 58 -8.32 6.07 9.25
C VAL A 58 -8.17 5.97 7.73
N PRO A 59 -9.09 6.56 6.94
CA PRO A 59 -8.95 6.58 5.49
C PRO A 59 -7.68 7.30 5.05
N LEU A 60 -7.03 6.84 3.97
CA LEU A 60 -5.82 7.47 3.44
C LEU A 60 -6.08 8.90 2.93
N LYS A 61 -7.28 9.13 2.39
CA LYS A 61 -7.70 10.44 1.88
C LYS A 61 -8.50 11.18 2.94
N ILE A 62 -7.80 11.73 3.92
CA ILE A 62 -8.40 12.53 5.00
C ILE A 62 -7.63 13.83 5.18
N ASN A 63 -8.32 14.91 5.55
CA ASN A 63 -7.69 16.19 5.81
C ASN A 63 -6.81 16.15 7.07
N ARG A 64 -5.74 16.94 7.06
CA ARG A 64 -4.95 17.18 8.26
C ARG A 64 -5.84 17.78 9.35
N GLY A 65 -5.64 17.33 10.58
CA GLY A 65 -6.40 17.86 11.70
C GLY A 65 -6.44 16.94 12.91
N ASN A 66 -7.13 17.39 13.94
CA ASN A 66 -7.39 16.63 15.15
C ASN A 66 -8.83 16.12 15.07
N TYR A 67 -8.99 14.82 15.18
CA TYR A 67 -10.28 14.14 15.18
C TYR A 67 -10.56 13.63 16.57
N ASN A 68 -11.41 14.35 17.30
CA ASN A 68 -11.80 14.01 18.66
C ASN A 68 -13.04 13.14 18.62
N PHE A 69 -13.02 12.09 19.43
CA PHE A 69 -14.16 11.18 19.56
C PHE A 69 -14.28 10.65 20.98
N LEU A 70 -15.41 10.09 21.30
CA LEU A 70 -15.77 9.62 22.61
C LEU A 70 -16.11 8.13 22.56
N VAL A 71 -15.45 7.34 23.40
CA VAL A 71 -15.83 5.96 23.67
C VAL A 71 -16.71 5.96 24.91
N SER A 72 -17.89 5.37 24.84
CA SER A 72 -18.85 5.33 25.92
C SER A 72 -19.24 3.88 26.23
N ALA A 73 -19.35 3.57 27.52
CA ALA A 73 -19.94 2.34 28.03
C ALA A 73 -20.92 2.76 29.13
N GLY A 74 -22.23 2.86 28.79
CA GLY A 74 -23.21 3.47 29.66
C GLY A 74 -22.86 4.92 30.02
N GLU A 75 -22.72 5.22 31.30
CA GLU A 75 -22.33 6.54 31.78
C GLU A 75 -20.83 6.80 31.75
N ALA A 76 -20.01 5.73 31.67
CA ALA A 76 -18.58 5.84 31.56
C ALA A 76 -18.17 6.38 30.17
N LYS A 77 -17.33 7.41 30.16
CA LYS A 77 -16.91 8.11 28.94
C LYS A 77 -15.41 8.31 28.90
N LEU A 78 -14.80 7.97 27.77
CA LEU A 78 -13.38 8.14 27.53
C LEU A 78 -13.17 9.00 26.28
N PRO A 79 -12.72 10.26 26.41
CA PRO A 79 -12.37 11.09 25.25
C PRO A 79 -11.03 10.63 24.66
N LEU A 80 -11.01 10.47 23.34
CA LEU A 80 -9.82 10.11 22.59
C LEU A 80 -9.65 11.09 21.41
N SER A 81 -8.43 11.19 20.88
CA SER A 81 -8.13 11.98 19.70
C SER A 81 -7.17 11.26 18.77
N ILE A 82 -7.38 11.48 17.48
CA ILE A 82 -6.47 11.04 16.41
C ILE A 82 -5.95 12.29 15.70
N ILE A 83 -4.62 12.44 15.65
CA ILE A 83 -3.96 13.54 14.95
C ILE A 83 -3.53 13.02 13.57
N VAL A 84 -4.09 13.62 12.52
CA VAL A 84 -3.68 13.38 11.14
C VAL A 84 -2.67 14.48 10.77
N ALA A 85 -1.38 14.14 10.77
CA ALA A 85 -0.29 15.09 10.53
C ALA A 85 -0.08 15.38 9.03
N GLN A 86 -0.33 14.37 8.16
CA GLN A 86 -0.19 14.50 6.71
C GLN A 86 -1.36 13.80 6.02
N GLN A 87 -1.78 14.35 4.87
CA GLN A 87 -2.65 13.60 3.96
C GLN A 87 -1.90 12.37 3.44
N GLY A 88 -2.62 11.30 3.11
CA GLY A 88 -2.07 10.12 2.46
C GLY A 88 -1.20 10.52 1.26
N THR A 89 -0.03 9.94 1.15
CA THR A 89 0.95 10.28 0.12
C THR A 89 0.45 9.87 -1.26
N TYR A 90 0.55 10.79 -2.23
CA TYR A 90 0.43 10.44 -3.64
C TYR A 90 1.79 9.89 -4.09
N GLN A 91 2.07 8.63 -3.75
CA GLN A 91 3.33 7.97 -4.08
C GLN A 91 3.08 6.68 -4.83
N SER A 92 4.01 6.37 -5.71
CA SER A 92 4.12 5.08 -6.38
C SER A 92 5.57 4.63 -6.29
N GLU A 93 5.76 3.33 -6.26
CA GLU A 93 7.08 2.71 -6.17
C GLU A 93 7.21 1.66 -7.26
N PHE A 94 8.32 1.71 -8.00
CA PHE A 94 8.62 0.76 -9.06
C PHE A 94 10.00 0.14 -8.77
N THR A 95 10.03 -1.15 -8.47
CA THR A 95 11.20 -1.84 -7.92
C THR A 95 11.49 -3.15 -8.62
N THR A 96 12.73 -3.61 -8.51
CA THR A 96 13.17 -4.95 -8.90
C THR A 96 14.32 -5.40 -8.00
N ASP A 97 14.42 -6.69 -7.74
CA ASP A 97 15.55 -7.29 -7.02
C ASP A 97 16.80 -7.42 -7.91
N GLN A 98 16.59 -7.45 -9.24
CA GLN A 98 17.70 -7.57 -10.21
C GLN A 98 17.56 -6.53 -11.32
N PRO A 99 18.20 -5.35 -11.17
CA PRO A 99 18.08 -4.26 -12.13
C PRO A 99 19.00 -4.41 -13.35
N ASN A 100 19.94 -5.35 -13.35
CA ASN A 100 20.95 -5.53 -14.39
C ASN A 100 21.00 -6.97 -14.90
N MET A 101 21.17 -7.10 -16.21
CA MET A 101 21.37 -8.38 -16.89
C MET A 101 22.46 -8.27 -17.96
N GLN A 102 23.07 -9.39 -18.32
CA GLN A 102 24.08 -9.44 -19.38
C GLN A 102 23.78 -10.58 -20.37
N GLY A 103 24.16 -10.38 -21.61
CA GLY A 103 24.01 -11.38 -22.67
C GLY A 103 24.51 -10.87 -24.02
N ASN A 104 24.30 -11.64 -25.06
CA ASN A 104 24.63 -11.20 -26.43
C ASN A 104 23.49 -10.37 -27.05
N SER A 105 23.71 -9.72 -28.18
CA SER A 105 22.73 -8.87 -28.87
C SER A 105 21.49 -9.61 -29.39
N LYS A 106 21.50 -10.95 -29.41
CA LYS A 106 20.35 -11.78 -29.82
C LYS A 106 19.53 -12.29 -28.63
N ALA A 107 20.01 -12.01 -27.40
CA ALA A 107 19.31 -12.45 -26.18
C ALA A 107 18.05 -11.61 -25.95
N ASN A 108 17.07 -12.22 -25.30
CA ASN A 108 15.93 -11.53 -24.76
C ASN A 108 16.11 -11.41 -23.23
N PHE A 109 16.04 -10.20 -22.70
CA PHE A 109 16.26 -9.90 -21.28
C PHE A 109 14.90 -9.73 -20.60
N THR A 110 14.61 -10.58 -19.62
CA THR A 110 13.32 -10.58 -18.91
C THR A 110 13.53 -10.15 -17.46
N PHE A 111 13.02 -8.98 -17.11
CA PHE A 111 13.06 -8.42 -15.77
C PHE A 111 11.74 -8.66 -15.04
N SER A 112 11.82 -9.14 -13.81
CA SER A 112 10.68 -9.20 -12.89
C SER A 112 10.67 -7.96 -12.03
N THR A 113 9.62 -7.15 -12.14
CA THR A 113 9.50 -5.88 -11.41
C THR A 113 8.17 -5.83 -10.65
N THR A 114 8.12 -4.99 -9.64
CA THR A 114 6.90 -4.75 -8.85
C THR A 114 6.56 -3.26 -8.89
N LEU A 115 5.33 -2.96 -9.31
CA LEU A 115 4.75 -1.62 -9.25
C LEU A 115 3.75 -1.56 -8.10
N LYS A 116 3.98 -0.65 -7.15
CA LYS A 116 3.14 -0.44 -5.97
C LYS A 116 2.43 0.90 -6.06
N ASN A 117 1.11 0.86 -5.95
CA ASN A 117 0.28 2.04 -5.77
C ASN A 117 0.14 2.34 -4.27
N GLN A 118 0.84 3.37 -3.80
CA GLN A 118 0.76 3.82 -2.39
C GLN A 118 -0.25 4.97 -2.22
N THR A 119 -1.10 5.23 -3.24
CA THR A 119 -2.14 6.26 -3.16
C THR A 119 -3.44 5.70 -2.55
N ALA A 120 -4.30 6.61 -2.15
CA ALA A 120 -5.62 6.29 -1.59
C ALA A 120 -6.65 5.83 -2.62
N ASP A 121 -6.36 6.00 -3.91
CA ASP A 121 -7.28 5.71 -5.01
C ASP A 121 -6.67 4.66 -5.96
N GLN A 122 -7.53 3.91 -6.66
CA GLN A 122 -7.12 3.09 -7.79
C GLN A 122 -6.44 3.97 -8.85
N GLN A 123 -5.32 3.52 -9.38
CA GLN A 123 -4.54 4.24 -10.39
C GLN A 123 -4.44 3.43 -11.69
N LEU A 124 -4.52 4.13 -12.81
CA LEU A 124 -4.18 3.60 -14.13
C LEU A 124 -2.80 4.16 -14.53
N TYR A 125 -1.80 3.29 -14.54
CA TYR A 125 -0.43 3.63 -14.91
C TYR A 125 -0.20 3.43 -16.38
N ALA A 126 0.28 4.45 -17.09
CA ALA A 126 0.92 4.30 -18.39
C ALA A 126 2.35 3.79 -18.19
N LEU A 127 2.72 2.71 -18.88
CA LEU A 127 4.03 2.07 -18.79
C LEU A 127 4.87 2.51 -19.99
N MET A 128 6.04 3.09 -19.73
CA MET A 128 6.94 3.64 -20.75
C MET A 128 8.38 3.23 -20.49
N ALA A 129 9.18 3.15 -21.54
CA ALA A 129 10.60 2.90 -21.47
C ALA A 129 11.37 3.81 -22.42
N ASP A 130 12.53 4.28 -21.99
CA ASP A 130 13.49 5.00 -22.83
C ASP A 130 14.62 4.03 -23.21
N ALA A 131 14.41 3.30 -24.31
CA ALA A 131 15.38 2.35 -24.85
C ALA A 131 16.13 2.92 -26.06
N PRO A 132 17.35 2.43 -26.36
CA PRO A 132 18.05 2.81 -27.57
C PRO A 132 17.24 2.52 -28.85
N ARG A 133 17.51 3.26 -29.90
CA ARG A 133 16.79 3.12 -31.16
C ARG A 133 16.88 1.70 -31.71
N GLY A 134 15.73 1.14 -32.10
CA GLY A 134 15.63 -0.21 -32.64
C GLY A 134 15.51 -1.32 -31.60
N TRP A 135 15.63 -1.00 -30.32
CA TRP A 135 15.34 -1.95 -29.26
C TRP A 135 13.82 -2.08 -29.05
N ASN A 136 13.38 -3.27 -28.70
CA ASN A 136 11.98 -3.52 -28.38
C ASN A 136 11.81 -3.73 -26.87
N VAL A 137 10.85 -3.05 -26.26
CA VAL A 137 10.49 -3.21 -24.84
C VAL A 137 9.03 -3.53 -24.72
N ILE A 138 8.72 -4.65 -24.09
CA ILE A 138 7.36 -5.16 -23.87
C ILE A 138 7.09 -5.23 -22.38
N PHE A 139 5.99 -4.61 -21.97
CA PHE A 139 5.48 -4.71 -20.61
C PHE A 139 4.38 -5.77 -20.52
N LYS A 140 4.44 -6.60 -19.48
CA LYS A 140 3.46 -7.66 -19.23
C LYS A 140 2.94 -7.60 -17.79
N PRO A 141 1.98 -6.69 -17.48
CA PRO A 141 1.25 -6.71 -16.22
C PRO A 141 0.50 -8.04 -16.08
N ASN A 142 0.70 -8.74 -14.96
CA ASN A 142 0.10 -10.07 -14.76
C ASN A 142 0.29 -11.01 -15.96
N TYR A 143 1.50 -11.01 -16.55
CA TYR A 143 1.91 -11.86 -17.69
C TYR A 143 1.16 -11.60 -19.01
N LYS A 144 0.36 -10.54 -19.12
CA LYS A 144 -0.33 -10.13 -20.36
C LYS A 144 0.29 -8.87 -20.92
N GLN A 145 0.63 -8.87 -22.22
CA GLN A 145 1.19 -7.69 -22.86
C GLN A 145 0.20 -6.51 -22.83
N ALA A 146 0.64 -5.38 -22.28
CA ALA A 146 -0.12 -4.15 -22.20
C ALA A 146 0.81 -2.94 -22.05
N THR A 147 0.32 -1.77 -22.42
CA THR A 147 1.00 -0.47 -22.24
C THR A 147 0.52 0.28 -21.00
N SER A 148 -0.38 -0.34 -20.24
CA SER A 148 -0.91 0.22 -18.99
C SER A 148 -1.22 -0.87 -17.98
N ALA A 149 -1.24 -0.49 -16.70
CA ALA A 149 -1.61 -1.35 -15.60
C ALA A 149 -2.55 -0.59 -14.64
N GLN A 150 -3.68 -1.22 -14.31
CA GLN A 150 -4.61 -0.68 -13.32
C GLN A 150 -4.35 -1.36 -11.98
N ILE A 151 -4.05 -0.55 -10.95
CA ILE A 151 -3.69 -1.05 -9.62
C ILE A 151 -4.57 -0.39 -8.57
N GLU A 152 -5.20 -1.20 -7.74
CA GLU A 152 -6.03 -0.74 -6.63
C GLU A 152 -5.24 0.08 -5.60
N ALA A 153 -5.94 0.88 -4.81
CA ALA A 153 -5.35 1.64 -3.72
C ALA A 153 -4.54 0.72 -2.79
N ASN A 154 -3.32 1.13 -2.45
CA ASN A 154 -2.41 0.38 -1.56
C ASN A 154 -2.03 -1.04 -2.04
N ALA A 155 -2.27 -1.37 -3.30
CA ALA A 155 -1.95 -2.67 -3.88
C ALA A 155 -0.65 -2.64 -4.69
N SER A 156 -0.12 -3.82 -4.94
CA SER A 156 1.06 -4.04 -5.80
C SER A 156 0.71 -5.00 -6.92
N GLN A 157 1.40 -4.84 -8.05
CA GLN A 157 1.27 -5.71 -9.21
C GLN A 157 2.64 -6.04 -9.78
N ASN A 158 2.83 -7.31 -10.17
CA ASN A 158 4.01 -7.70 -10.91
C ASN A 158 3.90 -7.21 -12.36
N ILE A 159 4.98 -6.60 -12.84
CA ILE A 159 5.17 -6.15 -14.22
C ILE A 159 6.40 -6.85 -14.78
N THR A 160 6.22 -7.84 -15.62
CA THR A 160 7.34 -8.43 -16.35
C THR A 160 7.71 -7.51 -17.51
N ILE A 161 9.00 -7.21 -17.67
CA ILE A 161 9.52 -6.36 -18.74
C ILE A 161 10.47 -7.18 -19.59
N GLU A 162 10.15 -7.35 -20.86
CA GLU A 162 11.01 -8.03 -21.83
C GLU A 162 11.69 -7.00 -22.72
N ILE A 163 13.02 -7.08 -22.80
CA ILE A 163 13.85 -6.17 -23.58
C ILE A 163 14.63 -6.97 -24.61
N THR A 164 14.42 -6.64 -25.87
CA THR A 164 15.14 -7.26 -27.00
C THR A 164 15.98 -6.19 -27.71
N PRO A 165 17.32 -6.30 -27.69
CA PRO A 165 18.20 -5.38 -28.39
C PRO A 165 18.00 -5.43 -29.90
N ALA A 166 18.41 -4.36 -30.61
CA ALA A 166 18.54 -4.41 -32.06
C ALA A 166 19.62 -5.41 -32.47
N ALA A 167 19.45 -6.07 -33.61
CA ALA A 167 20.29 -7.17 -34.06
C ALA A 167 21.80 -6.83 -34.15
N ASN A 168 22.14 -5.57 -34.42
CA ASN A 168 23.51 -5.08 -34.56
C ASN A 168 23.95 -4.20 -33.39
N THR A 169 23.43 -4.44 -32.20
CA THR A 169 23.82 -3.69 -31.02
C THR A 169 25.28 -4.00 -30.65
N GLU A 170 26.09 -2.97 -30.53
CA GLU A 170 27.47 -3.07 -30.15
C GLU A 170 27.63 -3.55 -28.69
N THR A 171 28.80 -4.11 -28.37
CA THR A 171 29.13 -4.45 -26.99
C THR A 171 29.20 -3.19 -26.13
N GLY A 172 28.60 -3.25 -24.93
CA GLY A 172 28.54 -2.13 -24.02
C GLY A 172 27.41 -2.27 -23.00
N THR A 173 27.34 -1.32 -22.11
CA THR A 173 26.31 -1.26 -21.07
C THR A 173 25.27 -0.19 -21.40
N TYR A 174 24.03 -0.58 -21.45
CA TYR A 174 22.90 0.26 -21.84
C TYR A 174 21.94 0.44 -20.65
N LYS A 175 21.70 1.68 -20.27
CA LYS A 175 20.71 2.02 -19.26
C LYS A 175 19.37 2.23 -19.94
N ILE A 176 18.32 1.62 -19.39
CA ILE A 176 16.97 1.66 -19.92
C ILE A 176 16.03 2.08 -18.80
N PRO A 177 15.81 3.40 -18.63
CA PRO A 177 14.84 3.90 -17.68
C PRO A 177 13.44 3.45 -18.07
N VAL A 178 12.72 2.86 -17.13
CA VAL A 178 11.31 2.51 -17.28
C VAL A 178 10.48 3.31 -16.30
N ARG A 179 9.31 3.76 -16.72
CA ARG A 179 8.45 4.65 -15.95
C ARG A 179 7.02 4.15 -15.93
N ALA A 180 6.39 4.32 -14.79
CA ALA A 180 4.96 4.13 -14.60
C ALA A 180 4.35 5.47 -14.19
N VAL A 181 3.46 6.02 -15.00
CA VAL A 181 2.97 7.40 -14.86
C VAL A 181 1.45 7.43 -14.79
N THR A 182 0.92 8.21 -13.83
CA THR A 182 -0.51 8.55 -13.74
C THR A 182 -0.67 10.07 -13.80
N LYS A 183 -1.90 10.56 -13.66
CA LYS A 183 -2.17 12.01 -13.55
C LYS A 183 -1.61 12.64 -12.26
N SER A 184 -1.45 11.85 -11.20
CA SER A 184 -1.13 12.35 -9.85
C SER A 184 0.22 11.89 -9.32
N THR A 185 0.81 10.85 -9.88
CA THR A 185 2.06 10.26 -9.39
C THR A 185 2.83 9.57 -10.52
N SER A 186 4.11 9.40 -10.31
CA SER A 186 4.99 8.65 -11.21
C SER A 186 6.04 7.88 -10.42
N ALA A 187 6.49 6.76 -10.97
CA ALA A 187 7.62 6.01 -10.44
C ALA A 187 8.54 5.62 -11.59
N GLU A 188 9.84 5.66 -11.34
CA GLU A 188 10.88 5.32 -12.31
C GLU A 188 11.77 4.21 -11.75
N LEU A 189 12.21 3.32 -12.63
CA LEU A 189 13.14 2.25 -12.34
C LEU A 189 14.21 2.23 -13.45
N ALA A 190 15.47 2.29 -13.07
CA ALA A 190 16.59 2.18 -14.00
C ALA A 190 16.96 0.70 -14.18
N LEU A 191 16.71 0.16 -15.38
CA LEU A 191 17.21 -1.16 -15.78
C LEU A 191 18.51 -1.01 -16.55
N GLU A 192 19.34 -2.05 -16.54
CA GLU A 192 20.63 -2.06 -17.23
C GLU A 192 20.82 -3.39 -17.97
N VAL A 193 21.21 -3.29 -19.23
CA VAL A 193 21.56 -4.45 -20.08
C VAL A 193 22.99 -4.30 -20.55
N ALA A 194 23.85 -5.24 -20.20
CA ALA A 194 25.21 -5.35 -20.71
C ALA A 194 25.26 -6.31 -21.90
N ILE A 195 25.57 -5.78 -23.08
CA ILE A 195 25.79 -6.59 -24.29
C ILE A 195 27.25 -7.02 -24.33
N THR A 196 27.45 -8.33 -24.25
CA THR A 196 28.77 -8.97 -24.35
C THR A 196 28.98 -9.53 -25.76
N GLY A 197 30.23 -9.55 -26.20
CA GLY A 197 30.56 -10.12 -27.52
C GLY A 197 30.23 -11.62 -27.58
N THR A 198 29.80 -12.09 -28.73
CA THR A 198 29.78 -13.52 -29.03
C THR A 198 31.20 -13.99 -29.24
N PHE A 199 31.72 -14.83 -28.38
CA PHE A 199 32.92 -15.63 -28.71
C PHE A 199 32.54 -16.54 -29.89
N GLN A 200 33.17 -16.34 -31.03
CA GLN A 200 33.16 -17.27 -32.15
C GLN A 200 34.08 -18.43 -31.86
#